data_fc91cdfb73d28d98efedaaa52a3febd5
#
_entry.id   fc91cdfb73d28d98efedaaa52a3febd5
#
_cell.length_a   1.000
_cell.length_b   1.000
_cell.length_c   1.000
_cell.angle_alpha   90.00
_cell.angle_beta   90.00
_cell.angle_gamma   90.00
#
_symmetry.space_group_name_H-M   'P 1'
#
loop_
_entity.id
_entity.type
_entity.pdbx_description
1 polymer ?
#
loop_
_entity_poly.entity_id
_entity_poly.type
_entity_poly.pdbx_seq_one_letter_code
_entity_poly.pdbx_strand_id
1 'polypeptide(L)'
;MKHAILLALAATTALGLVAAQAVPVVYKLPEETAQFKPGPNLDVVKNNCSGCHSADYVKIQPQNMKSKKDFWQAEVTKMIKVYAAPIDEKDIPAIVDYLSTTY
;
A
#
# COMPACT_ATOMS: atom_id res chain seq x y z
N MET A 1 -5.88 -13.32 59.68
CA MET A 1 -6.70 -13.18 58.45
C MET A 1 -6.23 -12.03 57.54
N LYS A 2 -5.96 -10.82 58.03
CA LYS A 2 -5.51 -9.68 57.17
C LYS A 2 -4.19 -9.94 56.44
N HIS A 3 -3.23 -10.63 57.02
CA HIS A 3 -1.93 -10.94 56.42
C HIS A 3 -2.01 -12.04 55.33
N ALA A 4 -2.94 -13.00 55.52
CA ALA A 4 -3.15 -14.06 54.52
C ALA A 4 -3.77 -13.51 53.21
N ILE A 5 -4.67 -12.52 53.32
CA ILE A 5 -5.29 -11.86 52.17
C ILE A 5 -4.25 -11.03 51.40
N LEU A 6 -3.34 -10.35 52.09
CA LEU A 6 -2.27 -9.57 51.44
C LEU A 6 -1.26 -10.48 50.72
N LEU A 7 -0.91 -11.64 51.27
CA LEU A 7 -0.04 -12.61 50.62
C LEU A 7 -0.68 -13.25 49.40
N ALA A 8 -1.98 -13.53 49.44
CA ALA A 8 -2.71 -14.07 48.30
C ALA A 8 -2.83 -13.04 47.16
N LEU A 9 -3.02 -11.76 47.47
CA LEU A 9 -3.03 -10.71 46.45
C LEU A 9 -1.65 -10.51 45.80
N ALA A 10 -0.57 -10.60 46.56
CA ALA A 10 0.79 -10.49 46.05
C ALA A 10 1.17 -11.68 45.14
N ALA A 11 0.70 -12.88 45.46
CA ALA A 11 0.94 -14.09 44.66
C ALA A 11 0.19 -14.03 43.31
N THR A 12 -1.03 -13.49 43.27
CA THR A 12 -1.79 -13.38 42.04
C THR A 12 -1.22 -12.31 41.10
N THR A 13 -0.66 -11.23 41.62
CA THR A 13 0.02 -10.22 40.79
C THR A 13 1.36 -10.72 40.22
N ALA A 14 2.06 -11.60 40.95
CA ALA A 14 3.30 -12.19 40.48
C ALA A 14 3.09 -13.21 39.33
N LEU A 15 1.98 -13.97 39.34
CA LEU A 15 1.64 -14.88 38.24
C LEU A 15 1.14 -14.16 36.97
N GLY A 16 0.60 -12.95 37.11
CA GLY A 16 0.11 -12.17 35.97
C GLY A 16 1.19 -11.48 35.15
N LEU A 17 2.43 -11.48 35.63
CA LEU A 17 3.58 -10.82 34.99
C LEU A 17 4.46 -11.75 34.14
N VAL A 18 4.00 -12.96 33.85
CA VAL A 18 4.62 -13.74 32.76
C VAL A 18 4.20 -13.04 31.44
N ALA A 19 4.86 -11.94 31.14
CA ALA A 19 4.68 -11.23 29.89
C ALA A 19 4.82 -12.25 28.76
N ALA A 20 3.79 -12.39 27.95
CA ALA A 20 3.84 -13.12 26.71
C ALA A 20 5.01 -12.52 25.89
N GLN A 21 6.13 -13.22 25.87
CA GLN A 21 7.25 -12.78 25.05
C GLN A 21 6.85 -13.03 23.60
N ALA A 22 6.48 -11.95 22.91
CA ALA A 22 6.27 -12.01 21.47
C ALA A 22 7.58 -12.39 20.81
N VAL A 23 7.63 -13.57 20.22
CA VAL A 23 8.77 -13.98 19.41
C VAL A 23 8.74 -13.16 18.11
N PRO A 24 9.82 -12.44 17.77
CA PRO A 24 9.86 -11.69 16.51
C PRO A 24 9.65 -12.65 15.33
N VAL A 25 8.64 -12.36 14.52
CA VAL A 25 8.42 -13.09 13.27
C VAL A 25 9.23 -12.40 12.18
N VAL A 26 10.21 -13.12 11.64
CA VAL A 26 10.93 -12.65 10.45
C VAL A 26 10.08 -12.95 9.23
N TYR A 27 9.44 -11.93 8.69
CA TYR A 27 8.65 -12.01 7.47
C TYR A 27 9.51 -11.61 6.26
N LYS A 28 9.68 -12.53 5.33
CA LYS A 28 10.31 -12.23 4.04
C LYS A 28 9.22 -11.76 3.09
N LEU A 29 9.31 -10.52 2.66
CA LEU A 29 8.41 -9.99 1.63
C LEU A 29 8.55 -10.80 0.34
N PRO A 30 7.43 -11.10 -0.36
CA PRO A 30 7.49 -11.65 -1.70
C PRO A 30 8.28 -10.72 -2.64
N GLU A 31 8.98 -11.32 -3.59
CA GLU A 31 9.64 -10.52 -4.63
C GLU A 31 8.58 -9.88 -5.53
N GLU A 32 8.76 -8.60 -5.82
CA GLU A 32 7.88 -7.84 -6.71
C GLU A 32 8.15 -8.25 -8.16
N THR A 33 7.25 -9.02 -8.75
CA THR A 33 7.40 -9.53 -10.13
C THR A 33 6.47 -8.86 -11.13
N ALA A 34 5.54 -8.04 -10.66
CA ALA A 34 4.58 -7.37 -11.52
C ALA A 34 5.25 -6.34 -12.42
N GLN A 35 5.07 -6.49 -13.72
CA GLN A 35 5.56 -5.56 -14.71
C GLN A 35 4.41 -4.80 -15.37
N PHE A 36 4.64 -3.53 -15.67
CA PHE A 36 3.75 -2.77 -16.54
C PHE A 36 3.77 -3.36 -17.96
N LYS A 37 2.62 -3.39 -18.62
CA LYS A 37 2.53 -3.84 -20.02
C LYS A 37 3.33 -2.90 -20.93
N PRO A 38 3.94 -3.40 -22.00
CA PRO A 38 4.59 -2.53 -22.99
C PRO A 38 3.56 -1.63 -23.68
N GLY A 39 3.96 -0.40 -23.97
CA GLY A 39 3.13 0.58 -24.66
C GLY A 39 3.78 1.96 -24.72
N PRO A 40 3.21 2.89 -25.50
CA PRO A 40 3.66 4.29 -25.53
C PRO A 40 3.65 4.90 -24.13
N ASN A 41 4.57 5.77 -23.81
CA ASN A 41 4.69 6.46 -22.52
C ASN A 41 5.00 5.55 -21.31
N LEU A 42 5.37 4.28 -21.52
CA LEU A 42 5.69 3.34 -20.44
C LEU A 42 6.74 3.89 -19.47
N ASP A 43 7.80 4.52 -20.00
CA ASP A 43 8.90 5.03 -19.18
C ASP A 43 8.43 6.19 -18.29
N VAL A 44 7.53 7.04 -18.79
CA VAL A 44 6.91 8.12 -17.99
C VAL A 44 6.14 7.51 -16.82
N VAL A 45 5.35 6.46 -17.06
CA VAL A 45 4.59 5.76 -16.02
C VAL A 45 5.52 5.10 -15.02
N LYS A 46 6.55 4.37 -15.45
CA LYS A 46 7.51 3.75 -14.55
C LYS A 46 8.19 4.77 -13.64
N ASN A 47 8.64 5.87 -14.21
CA ASN A 47 9.36 6.90 -13.45
C ASN A 47 8.49 7.58 -12.39
N ASN A 48 7.19 7.73 -12.65
CA ASN A 48 6.27 8.40 -11.73
C ASN A 48 5.56 7.45 -10.76
N CYS A 49 5.39 6.16 -11.08
CA CYS A 49 4.53 5.26 -10.32
C CYS A 49 5.29 4.19 -9.52
N SER A 50 6.41 3.67 -10.05
CA SER A 50 7.09 2.50 -9.47
C SER A 50 7.80 2.78 -8.14
N GLY A 51 7.95 4.03 -7.74
CA GLY A 51 8.60 4.38 -6.47
C GLY A 51 7.73 4.15 -5.24
N CYS A 52 6.42 3.99 -5.39
CA CYS A 52 5.47 3.90 -4.27
C CYS A 52 4.72 2.57 -4.21
N HIS A 53 4.38 1.97 -5.35
CA HIS A 53 3.66 0.69 -5.41
C HIS A 53 3.93 -0.04 -6.72
N SER A 54 3.53 -1.30 -6.78
CA SER A 54 3.75 -2.15 -7.95
C SER A 54 2.72 -1.95 -9.06
N ALA A 55 3.03 -2.50 -10.23
CA ALA A 55 2.12 -2.53 -11.37
C ALA A 55 0.81 -3.32 -11.08
N ASP A 56 0.77 -4.15 -10.04
CA ASP A 56 -0.45 -4.89 -9.65
C ASP A 56 -1.57 -3.95 -9.23
N TYR A 57 -1.27 -2.80 -8.62
CA TYR A 57 -2.28 -1.79 -8.30
C TYR A 57 -3.05 -1.31 -9.52
N VAL A 58 -2.39 -1.22 -10.68
CA VAL A 58 -3.02 -0.86 -11.95
C VAL A 58 -3.85 -2.01 -12.49
N LYS A 59 -3.33 -3.24 -12.41
CA LYS A 59 -3.97 -4.45 -12.95
C LYS A 59 -5.26 -4.83 -12.24
N ILE A 60 -5.36 -4.57 -10.94
CA ILE A 60 -6.55 -4.89 -10.12
C ILE A 60 -7.65 -3.83 -10.18
N GLN A 61 -7.43 -2.72 -10.89
CA GLN A 61 -8.46 -1.70 -11.03
C GLN A 61 -9.65 -2.20 -11.88
N PRO A 62 -10.87 -1.63 -11.70
CA PRO A 62 -12.04 -2.04 -12.47
C PRO A 62 -11.79 -1.94 -13.98
N GLN A 63 -12.19 -2.97 -14.73
CA GLN A 63 -11.99 -3.02 -16.18
C GLN A 63 -13.20 -2.55 -16.98
N ASN A 64 -14.40 -2.56 -16.38
CA ASN A 64 -15.68 -2.26 -17.06
C ASN A 64 -16.11 -0.79 -16.83
N MET A 65 -15.22 0.15 -17.07
CA MET A 65 -15.50 1.57 -16.88
C MET A 65 -16.10 2.20 -18.15
N LYS A 66 -17.09 3.08 -17.97
CA LYS A 66 -17.68 3.85 -19.09
C LYS A 66 -16.67 4.75 -19.78
N SER A 67 -15.77 5.36 -19.00
CA SER A 67 -14.70 6.20 -19.50
C SER A 67 -13.41 5.85 -18.74
N LYS A 68 -12.53 5.10 -19.38
CA LYS A 68 -11.20 4.77 -18.82
C LYS A 68 -10.38 6.03 -18.60
N LYS A 69 -10.45 6.97 -19.53
CA LYS A 69 -9.70 8.23 -19.45
C LYS A 69 -10.08 9.03 -18.22
N ASP A 70 -11.39 9.22 -17.97
CA ASP A 70 -11.85 10.00 -16.82
C ASP A 70 -11.50 9.30 -15.50
N PHE A 71 -11.61 7.96 -15.47
CA PHE A 71 -11.23 7.18 -14.33
C PHE A 71 -9.73 7.36 -14.02
N TRP A 72 -8.85 7.15 -14.99
CA TRP A 72 -7.42 7.28 -14.76
C TRP A 72 -6.99 8.72 -14.46
N GLN A 73 -7.67 9.70 -15.06
CA GLN A 73 -7.46 11.11 -14.70
C GLN A 73 -7.80 11.36 -13.22
N ALA A 74 -8.90 10.79 -12.73
CA ALA A 74 -9.29 10.92 -11.33
C ALA A 74 -8.32 10.20 -10.40
N GLU A 75 -7.87 9.00 -10.75
CA GLU A 75 -6.89 8.24 -9.96
C GLU A 75 -5.53 8.95 -9.88
N VAL A 76 -5.01 9.45 -10.99
CA VAL A 76 -3.75 10.23 -10.98
C VAL A 76 -3.90 11.50 -10.15
N THR A 77 -5.02 12.20 -10.29
CA THR A 77 -5.32 13.38 -9.48
C THR A 77 -5.36 13.05 -7.99
N LYS A 78 -5.95 11.92 -7.62
CA LYS A 78 -6.00 11.43 -6.24
C LYS A 78 -4.59 11.13 -5.70
N MET A 79 -3.71 10.50 -6.49
CA MET A 79 -2.33 10.27 -6.09
C MET A 79 -1.62 11.60 -5.74
N ILE A 80 -1.82 12.62 -6.53
CA ILE A 80 -1.21 13.94 -6.31
C ILE A 80 -1.84 14.66 -5.11
N LYS A 81 -3.16 14.78 -5.09
CA LYS A 81 -3.87 15.66 -4.13
C LYS A 81 -4.04 15.03 -2.75
N VAL A 82 -4.21 13.73 -2.67
CA VAL A 82 -4.49 13.01 -1.42
C VAL A 82 -3.23 12.37 -0.85
N TYR A 83 -2.41 11.77 -1.69
CA TYR A 83 -1.22 11.02 -1.27
C TYR A 83 0.09 11.79 -1.47
N ALA A 84 0.02 13.01 -1.98
CA ALA A 84 1.18 13.86 -2.25
C ALA A 84 2.24 13.19 -3.13
N ALA A 85 1.81 12.37 -4.10
CA ALA A 85 2.72 11.73 -5.03
C ALA A 85 3.47 12.81 -5.85
N PRO A 86 4.79 12.69 -5.98
CA PRO A 86 5.62 13.70 -6.66
C PRO A 86 5.54 13.54 -8.19
N ILE A 87 4.33 13.60 -8.74
CA ILE A 87 4.08 13.51 -10.18
C ILE A 87 4.12 14.92 -10.77
N ASP A 88 4.97 15.12 -11.77
CA ASP A 88 5.03 16.39 -12.50
C ASP A 88 3.76 16.59 -13.34
N GLU A 89 3.14 17.76 -13.25
CA GLU A 89 1.91 18.06 -13.97
C GLU A 89 2.02 17.87 -15.50
N LYS A 90 3.20 18.11 -16.06
CA LYS A 90 3.47 17.89 -17.49
C LYS A 90 3.36 16.42 -17.92
N ASP A 91 3.56 15.48 -16.98
CA ASP A 91 3.54 14.04 -17.26
C ASP A 91 2.12 13.44 -17.16
N ILE A 92 1.19 14.15 -16.53
CA ILE A 92 -0.19 13.67 -16.33
C ILE A 92 -0.87 13.22 -17.63
N PRO A 93 -0.83 13.99 -18.73
CA PRO A 93 -1.48 13.58 -19.97
C PRO A 93 -0.90 12.26 -20.55
N ALA A 94 0.42 12.08 -20.50
CA ALA A 94 1.09 10.88 -20.96
C ALA A 94 0.77 9.66 -20.08
N ILE A 95 0.70 9.86 -18.76
CA ILE A 95 0.33 8.81 -17.80
C ILE A 95 -1.12 8.37 -18.03
N VAL A 96 -2.05 9.31 -18.14
CA VAL A 96 -3.47 9.02 -18.36
C VAL A 96 -3.70 8.35 -19.72
N ASP A 97 -3.00 8.79 -20.76
CA ASP A 97 -3.07 8.17 -22.08
C ASP A 97 -2.60 6.71 -22.04
N TYR A 98 -1.42 6.46 -21.47
CA TYR A 98 -0.92 5.10 -21.32
C TYR A 98 -1.88 4.21 -20.53
N LEU A 99 -2.35 4.65 -19.36
CA LEU A 99 -3.22 3.85 -18.52
C LEU A 99 -4.57 3.55 -19.19
N SER A 100 -5.16 4.53 -19.86
CA SER A 100 -6.47 4.37 -20.51
C SER A 100 -6.42 3.53 -21.78
N THR A 101 -5.29 3.45 -22.46
CA THR A 101 -5.12 2.64 -23.67
C THR A 101 -4.60 1.24 -23.39
N THR A 102 -3.90 1.04 -22.29
CA THR A 102 -3.21 -0.22 -21.97
C THR A 102 -4.00 -1.08 -20.98
N TYR A 103 -4.82 -0.47 -20.12
CA TYR A 103 -5.63 -1.09 -19.07
C TYR A 103 -7.08 -0.65 -19.14
#